data_eaa123b663cb9a9ef096db9fdf750579
#
_entry.id   eaa123b663cb9a9ef096db9fdf750579
#
_cell.length_a   1.000
_cell.length_b   1.000
_cell.length_c   1.000
_cell.angle_alpha   90.00
_cell.angle_beta   90.00
_cell.angle_gamma   90.00
#
_symmetry.space_group_name_H-M   'P 1'
#
loop_
_entity.id
_entity.type
_entity.pdbx_description
1 polymer ?
#
loop_
_entity_poly.entity_id
_entity_poly.type
_entity_poly.pdbx_seq_one_letter_code
_entity_poly.pdbx_strand_id
1 'polypeptide(L)'
;MTSPKPLDRDTIVDRLKELPDWRYVDGALRTAYKFNSSRVATSLFVAVAAAAEDANHHPDVDWRYDMLFVALSSHDAGGVTDRDLNLAATISEKAKAAEAKVRLELVRTMDICIDTDDPEPIAELWREALGYVRDKSGALVDPHGRCPAVWFQVTPTPNTSRLHMDINMPVSHAAVKLEQAEKLGGALGHVGTPSWTVVTDAQGNRFCFCTEAPHEQ
;
A
#
# COMPACT_ATOMS: atom_id res chain seq x y z
N MET A 1 -16.78 -23.25 7.95
CA MET A 1 -16.96 -21.83 8.33
C MET A 1 -16.79 -21.03 7.05
N THR A 2 -17.74 -20.16 6.71
CA THR A 2 -17.61 -19.27 5.54
C THR A 2 -16.49 -18.28 5.82
N SER A 3 -15.55 -18.12 4.87
CA SER A 3 -14.52 -17.08 4.95
C SER A 3 -15.18 -15.72 5.20
N PRO A 4 -14.62 -14.86 6.06
CA PRO A 4 -15.17 -13.54 6.27
C PRO A 4 -15.17 -12.77 4.96
N LYS A 5 -16.21 -11.97 4.73
CA LYS A 5 -16.28 -11.10 3.55
C LYS A 5 -15.43 -9.85 3.80
N PRO A 6 -14.65 -9.39 2.83
CA PRO A 6 -13.93 -8.14 2.97
C PRO A 6 -14.91 -6.97 3.12
N LEU A 7 -14.52 -5.98 3.92
CA LEU A 7 -15.26 -4.74 4.10
C LEU A 7 -15.13 -3.89 2.83
N ASP A 8 -16.18 -3.12 2.55
CA ASP A 8 -16.09 -2.11 1.51
C ASP A 8 -15.24 -0.92 2.00
N ARG A 9 -14.76 -0.15 1.04
CA ARG A 9 -13.86 0.97 1.27
C ARG A 9 -14.45 2.03 2.20
N ASP A 10 -15.73 2.39 2.04
CA ASP A 10 -16.35 3.45 2.83
C ASP A 10 -16.47 3.04 4.29
N THR A 11 -16.81 1.78 4.54
CA THR A 11 -16.80 1.18 5.87
C THR A 11 -15.41 1.22 6.49
N ILE A 12 -14.35 0.85 5.74
CA ILE A 12 -12.97 0.91 6.23
C ILE A 12 -12.60 2.35 6.61
N VAL A 13 -12.85 3.31 5.73
CA VAL A 13 -12.53 4.73 5.96
C VAL A 13 -13.27 5.28 7.19
N ASP A 14 -14.53 4.91 7.37
CA ASP A 14 -15.32 5.32 8.55
C ASP A 14 -14.72 4.76 9.85
N ARG A 15 -14.42 3.47 9.87
CA ARG A 15 -13.82 2.80 11.02
C ARG A 15 -12.41 3.31 11.37
N LEU A 16 -11.65 3.76 10.39
CA LEU A 16 -10.32 4.36 10.61
C LEU A 16 -10.36 5.70 11.34
N LYS A 17 -11.50 6.35 11.48
CA LYS A 17 -11.65 7.54 12.34
C LYS A 17 -11.34 7.22 13.82
N GLU A 18 -11.55 5.98 14.24
CA GLU A 18 -11.24 5.49 15.59
C GLU A 18 -9.80 4.93 15.70
N LEU A 19 -9.11 4.78 14.56
CA LEU A 19 -7.75 4.25 14.44
C LEU A 19 -6.82 5.26 13.74
N PRO A 20 -6.56 6.43 14.37
CA PRO A 20 -5.82 7.53 13.73
C PRO A 20 -4.38 7.16 13.31
N ASP A 21 -3.82 6.11 13.91
CA ASP A 21 -2.48 5.59 13.60
C ASP A 21 -2.42 4.86 12.25
N TRP A 22 -3.56 4.54 11.64
CA TRP A 22 -3.63 3.68 10.46
C TRP A 22 -4.15 4.42 9.23
N ARG A 23 -3.72 3.92 8.07
CA ARG A 23 -4.24 4.35 6.76
C ARG A 23 -4.58 3.13 5.92
N TYR A 24 -5.65 3.26 5.13
CA TYR A 24 -5.96 2.28 4.10
C TYR A 24 -5.20 2.68 2.83
N VAL A 25 -4.26 1.84 2.43
CA VAL A 25 -3.39 2.07 1.27
C VAL A 25 -3.12 0.72 0.60
N ASP A 26 -3.38 0.64 -0.71
CA ASP A 26 -3.08 -0.54 -1.52
C ASP A 26 -3.68 -1.81 -0.88
N GLY A 27 -4.99 -1.82 -0.67
CA GLY A 27 -5.76 -2.96 -0.20
C GLY A 27 -5.50 -3.42 1.24
N ALA A 28 -4.67 -2.70 2.02
CA ALA A 28 -4.32 -3.07 3.39
C ALA A 28 -4.40 -1.89 4.37
N LEU A 29 -4.60 -2.16 5.65
CA LEU A 29 -4.36 -1.19 6.73
C LEU A 29 -2.86 -1.10 6.98
N ARG A 30 -2.29 0.10 6.89
CA ARG A 30 -0.85 0.30 7.05
C ARG A 30 -0.54 1.36 8.08
N THR A 31 0.56 1.15 8.82
CA THR A 31 1.11 2.11 9.77
C THR A 31 2.63 2.04 9.80
N ALA A 32 3.26 3.06 10.36
CA ALA A 32 4.68 3.06 10.67
C ALA A 32 4.90 3.67 12.07
N TYR A 33 5.67 2.98 12.90
CA TYR A 33 6.01 3.40 14.26
C TYR A 33 7.51 3.60 14.40
N LYS A 34 7.91 4.71 14.99
CA LYS A 34 9.29 5.00 15.39
C LYS A 34 9.42 4.96 16.90
N PHE A 35 10.51 4.37 17.38
CA PHE A 35 10.83 4.17 18.80
C PHE A 35 12.11 4.91 19.19
N ASN A 36 12.35 5.00 20.49
CA ASN A 36 13.57 5.62 21.04
C ASN A 36 14.80 4.70 20.88
N SER A 37 14.61 3.42 20.60
CA SER A 37 15.69 2.45 20.35
C SER A 37 15.20 1.23 19.60
N SER A 38 16.14 0.52 18.96
CA SER A 38 15.90 -0.79 18.34
C SER A 38 15.38 -1.83 19.35
N ARG A 39 15.82 -1.77 20.60
CA ARG A 39 15.35 -2.67 21.67
C ARG A 39 13.84 -2.50 21.92
N VAL A 40 13.36 -1.26 21.99
CA VAL A 40 11.92 -0.99 22.17
C VAL A 40 11.12 -1.44 20.95
N ALA A 41 11.62 -1.17 19.73
CA ALA A 41 11.01 -1.65 18.50
C ALA A 41 10.87 -3.20 18.49
N THR A 42 11.95 -3.90 18.87
CA THR A 42 11.93 -5.37 18.95
C THR A 42 10.95 -5.86 20.03
N SER A 43 10.88 -5.19 21.18
CA SER A 43 9.92 -5.56 22.24
C SER A 43 8.48 -5.43 21.77
N LEU A 44 8.16 -4.36 21.01
CA LEU A 44 6.83 -4.24 20.41
C LEU A 44 6.61 -5.31 19.35
N PHE A 45 7.58 -5.59 18.48
CA PHE A 45 7.45 -6.63 17.47
C PHE A 45 7.06 -7.99 18.11
N VAL A 46 7.72 -8.38 19.21
CA VAL A 46 7.37 -9.60 19.95
C VAL A 46 5.96 -9.53 20.53
N ALA A 47 5.55 -8.37 21.07
CA ALA A 47 4.20 -8.19 21.61
C ALA A 47 3.11 -8.20 20.52
N VAL A 48 3.44 -7.73 19.31
CA VAL A 48 2.56 -7.81 18.12
C VAL A 48 2.44 -9.26 17.66
N ALA A 49 3.57 -9.99 17.57
CA ALA A 49 3.56 -11.39 17.19
C ALA A 49 2.70 -12.24 18.16
N ALA A 50 2.82 -12.02 19.47
CA ALA A 50 1.98 -12.70 20.44
C ALA A 50 0.48 -12.39 20.27
N ALA A 51 0.13 -11.12 20.04
CA ALA A 51 -1.26 -10.73 19.78
C ALA A 51 -1.82 -11.31 18.47
N ALA A 52 -0.96 -11.46 17.46
CA ALA A 52 -1.31 -12.10 16.19
C ALA A 52 -1.61 -13.59 16.36
N GLU A 53 -0.82 -14.31 17.16
CA GLU A 53 -1.08 -15.70 17.50
C GLU A 53 -2.41 -15.86 18.27
N ASP A 54 -2.65 -15.02 19.29
CA ASP A 54 -3.89 -15.03 20.07
C ASP A 54 -5.12 -14.77 19.19
N ALA A 55 -4.99 -13.88 18.20
CA ALA A 55 -6.05 -13.55 17.25
C ALA A 55 -6.17 -14.54 16.08
N ASN A 56 -5.21 -15.47 15.92
CA ASN A 56 -5.04 -16.31 14.73
C ASN A 56 -5.14 -15.47 13.43
N HIS A 57 -4.49 -14.30 13.45
CA HIS A 57 -4.46 -13.37 12.34
C HIS A 57 -3.13 -12.59 12.35
N HIS A 58 -2.33 -12.73 11.29
CA HIS A 58 -0.93 -12.30 11.28
C HIS A 58 -0.72 -11.09 10.37
N PRO A 59 -0.05 -10.02 10.89
CA PRO A 59 0.36 -8.88 10.09
C PRO A 59 1.62 -9.18 9.28
N ASP A 60 1.80 -8.45 8.18
CA ASP A 60 3.12 -8.27 7.58
C ASP A 60 3.88 -7.20 8.35
N VAL A 61 5.10 -7.50 8.78
CA VAL A 61 5.91 -6.58 9.59
C VAL A 61 7.31 -6.43 8.99
N ASP A 62 7.71 -5.19 8.73
CA ASP A 62 9.07 -4.85 8.33
C ASP A 62 9.75 -4.08 9.47
N TRP A 63 10.79 -4.67 10.04
CA TRP A 63 11.59 -4.07 11.11
C TRP A 63 12.86 -3.42 10.55
N ARG A 64 12.99 -2.12 10.77
CA ARG A 64 14.14 -1.31 10.34
C ARG A 64 14.73 -0.55 11.51
N TYR A 65 15.71 -1.15 12.19
CA TYR A 65 16.41 -0.60 13.36
C TYR A 65 15.43 -0.18 14.48
N ASP A 66 15.08 1.11 14.56
CA ASP A 66 14.16 1.69 15.56
C ASP A 66 12.75 1.94 15.01
N MET A 67 12.40 1.30 13.89
CA MET A 67 11.10 1.43 13.22
C MET A 67 10.45 0.09 12.96
N LEU A 68 9.10 0.07 13.05
CA LEU A 68 8.26 -1.00 12.55
C LEU A 68 7.28 -0.44 11.53
N PHE A 69 7.22 -1.06 10.37
CA PHE A 69 6.17 -0.89 9.38
C PHE A 69 5.25 -2.10 9.48
N VAL A 70 3.94 -1.86 9.58
CA VAL A 70 2.97 -2.93 9.76
C VAL A 70 1.89 -2.81 8.72
N ALA A 71 1.55 -3.92 8.08
CA ALA A 71 0.42 -4.03 7.17
C ALA A 71 -0.51 -5.16 7.62
N LEU A 72 -1.82 -4.94 7.50
CA LEU A 72 -2.87 -5.88 7.85
C LEU A 72 -3.85 -6.03 6.69
N SER A 73 -4.03 -7.26 6.25
CA SER A 73 -5.10 -7.66 5.33
C SER A 73 -5.42 -9.14 5.52
N SER A 74 -6.67 -9.50 5.32
CA SER A 74 -7.11 -10.89 5.43
C SER A 74 -6.96 -11.60 4.08
N HIS A 75 -5.84 -12.31 3.88
CA HIS A 75 -5.50 -12.98 2.63
C HIS A 75 -6.57 -13.97 2.16
N ASP A 76 -7.19 -14.71 3.09
CA ASP A 76 -8.27 -15.67 2.82
C ASP A 76 -9.58 -15.00 2.39
N ALA A 77 -9.78 -13.72 2.77
CA ALA A 77 -10.91 -12.90 2.36
C ALA A 77 -10.61 -12.07 1.10
N GLY A 78 -9.33 -11.83 0.80
CA GLY A 78 -8.88 -10.98 -0.30
C GLY A 78 -9.07 -9.49 -0.02
N GLY A 79 -8.88 -9.04 1.22
CA GLY A 79 -8.99 -7.64 1.62
C GLY A 79 -9.15 -7.46 3.13
N VAL A 80 -9.38 -6.22 3.54
CA VAL A 80 -9.53 -5.86 4.95
C VAL A 80 -10.87 -6.37 5.51
N THR A 81 -10.83 -6.93 6.71
CA THR A 81 -11.99 -7.41 7.47
C THR A 81 -11.97 -6.84 8.89
N ASP A 82 -12.98 -7.17 9.70
CA ASP A 82 -13.00 -6.81 11.13
C ASP A 82 -11.81 -7.40 11.91
N ARG A 83 -11.21 -8.53 11.45
CA ARG A 83 -10.01 -9.09 12.09
C ARG A 83 -8.85 -8.11 12.02
N ASP A 84 -8.68 -7.46 10.87
CA ASP A 84 -7.63 -6.48 10.63
C ASP A 84 -7.82 -5.23 11.49
N LEU A 85 -9.05 -4.72 11.57
CA LEU A 85 -9.39 -3.57 12.40
C LEU A 85 -9.19 -3.84 13.91
N ASN A 86 -9.58 -5.03 14.38
CA ASN A 86 -9.41 -5.41 15.77
C ASN A 86 -7.93 -5.58 16.15
N LEU A 87 -7.15 -6.20 15.27
CA LEU A 87 -5.70 -6.34 15.50
C LEU A 87 -5.00 -4.98 15.40
N ALA A 88 -5.42 -4.10 14.49
CA ALA A 88 -4.91 -2.74 14.40
C ALA A 88 -5.12 -1.95 15.71
N ALA A 89 -6.30 -2.05 16.31
CA ALA A 89 -6.58 -1.44 17.62
C ALA A 89 -5.63 -1.96 18.70
N THR A 90 -5.48 -3.29 18.78
CA THR A 90 -4.57 -3.94 19.73
C THR A 90 -3.12 -3.49 19.55
N ILE A 91 -2.66 -3.38 18.29
CA ILE A 91 -1.31 -2.91 17.97
C ILE A 91 -1.13 -1.45 18.38
N SER A 92 -2.12 -0.57 18.10
CA SER A 92 -2.09 0.85 18.52
C SER A 92 -1.98 1.01 20.04
N GLU A 93 -2.73 0.23 20.83
CA GLU A 93 -2.62 0.25 22.28
C GLU A 93 -1.21 -0.14 22.77
N LYS A 94 -0.65 -1.20 22.20
CA LYS A 94 0.71 -1.65 22.54
C LYS A 94 1.78 -0.63 22.09
N ALA A 95 1.64 -0.02 20.93
CA ALA A 95 2.52 1.02 20.43
C ALA A 95 2.47 2.27 21.32
N LYS A 96 1.28 2.67 21.75
CA LYS A 96 1.08 3.77 22.70
C LYS A 96 1.76 3.49 24.05
N ALA A 97 1.61 2.28 24.59
CA ALA A 97 2.26 1.87 25.83
C ALA A 97 3.80 1.85 25.71
N ALA A 98 4.33 1.62 24.52
CA ALA A 98 5.76 1.67 24.19
C ALA A 98 6.24 3.09 23.80
N GLU A 99 5.40 4.12 23.97
CA GLU A 99 5.69 5.53 23.60
C GLU A 99 6.14 5.70 22.14
N ALA A 100 5.59 4.88 21.23
CA ALA A 100 5.88 4.95 19.83
C ALA A 100 5.41 6.27 19.20
N LYS A 101 6.20 6.80 18.28
CA LYS A 101 5.81 7.94 17.44
C LYS A 101 5.27 7.42 16.11
N VAL A 102 4.02 7.72 15.82
CA VAL A 102 3.39 7.40 14.54
C VAL A 102 4.04 8.22 13.41
N ARG A 103 4.35 7.58 12.29
CA ARG A 103 5.07 8.16 11.14
C ARG A 103 4.31 7.87 9.84
N LEU A 104 3.07 8.37 9.75
CA LEU A 104 2.19 8.11 8.61
C LEU A 104 2.72 8.67 7.28
N GLU A 105 3.57 9.67 7.33
CA GLU A 105 4.27 10.21 6.16
C GLU A 105 5.22 9.20 5.49
N LEU A 106 5.51 8.08 6.15
CA LEU A 106 6.31 6.99 5.62
C LEU A 106 5.47 5.85 5.03
N VAL A 107 4.15 5.90 5.23
CA VAL A 107 3.22 4.88 4.69
C VAL A 107 3.05 5.09 3.19
N ARG A 108 3.58 4.17 2.40
CA ARG A 108 3.45 4.12 0.93
C ARG A 108 3.82 2.74 0.40
N THR A 109 3.27 2.39 -0.75
CA THR A 109 3.70 1.27 -1.59
C THR A 109 4.01 1.79 -2.99
N MET A 110 4.54 0.94 -3.83
CA MET A 110 4.85 1.28 -5.21
C MET A 110 4.59 0.07 -6.09
N ASP A 111 3.96 0.29 -7.24
CA ASP A 111 3.74 -0.71 -8.26
C ASP A 111 4.37 -0.25 -9.58
N ILE A 112 4.64 -1.21 -10.45
CA ILE A 112 5.16 -0.98 -11.80
C ILE A 112 4.04 -1.24 -12.78
N CYS A 113 3.69 -0.24 -13.57
CA CYS A 113 2.74 -0.36 -14.66
C CYS A 113 3.45 -0.54 -16.00
N ILE A 114 2.96 -1.45 -16.83
CA ILE A 114 3.43 -1.65 -18.20
C ILE A 114 2.29 -1.35 -19.18
N ASP A 115 2.44 -0.29 -19.97
CA ASP A 115 1.52 0.01 -21.07
C ASP A 115 1.68 -1.02 -22.19
N THR A 116 0.61 -1.68 -22.58
CA THR A 116 0.61 -2.67 -23.65
C THR A 116 -0.73 -2.71 -24.38
N ASP A 117 -0.74 -3.11 -25.64
CA ASP A 117 -1.95 -3.42 -26.40
C ASP A 117 -2.46 -4.84 -26.13
N ASP A 118 -1.55 -5.77 -25.74
CA ASP A 118 -1.88 -7.13 -25.35
C ASP A 118 -0.90 -7.62 -24.26
N PRO A 119 -1.35 -7.89 -23.03
CA PRO A 119 -0.47 -8.36 -21.97
C PRO A 119 -0.07 -9.83 -22.07
N GLU A 120 -0.87 -10.68 -22.73
CA GLU A 120 -0.66 -12.14 -22.71
C GLU A 120 0.70 -12.59 -23.27
N PRO A 121 1.22 -12.02 -24.37
CA PRO A 121 2.53 -12.42 -24.90
C PRO A 121 3.71 -12.11 -23.97
N ILE A 122 3.55 -11.13 -23.06
CA ILE A 122 4.65 -10.64 -22.22
C ILE A 122 4.49 -11.03 -20.73
N ALA A 123 3.26 -11.23 -20.25
CA ALA A 123 2.99 -11.46 -18.83
C ALA A 123 3.70 -12.70 -18.28
N GLU A 124 3.72 -13.80 -19.06
CA GLU A 124 4.37 -15.04 -18.64
C GLU A 124 5.90 -14.89 -18.52
N LEU A 125 6.52 -14.15 -19.42
CA LEU A 125 7.95 -13.85 -19.33
C LEU A 125 8.28 -13.05 -18.07
N TRP A 126 7.48 -12.02 -17.77
CA TRP A 126 7.65 -11.22 -16.55
C TRP A 126 7.39 -12.05 -15.29
N ARG A 127 6.35 -12.86 -15.29
CA ARG A 127 6.02 -13.75 -14.18
C ARG A 127 7.19 -14.68 -13.84
N GLU A 128 7.75 -15.35 -14.87
CA GLU A 128 8.86 -16.27 -14.70
C GLU A 128 10.14 -15.56 -14.28
N ALA A 129 10.47 -14.44 -14.93
CA ALA A 129 11.69 -13.67 -14.63
C ALA A 129 11.71 -13.12 -13.19
N LEU A 130 10.56 -12.73 -12.64
CA LEU A 130 10.43 -12.19 -11.31
C LEU A 130 10.17 -13.27 -10.24
N GLY A 131 9.79 -14.49 -10.63
CA GLY A 131 9.33 -15.53 -9.70
C GLY A 131 7.97 -15.19 -9.07
N TYR A 132 7.15 -14.44 -9.78
CA TYR A 132 5.86 -13.93 -9.30
C TYR A 132 4.71 -14.89 -9.58
N VAL A 133 3.59 -14.64 -8.92
CA VAL A 133 2.30 -15.29 -9.20
C VAL A 133 1.32 -14.29 -9.78
N ARG A 134 0.34 -14.76 -10.57
CA ARG A 134 -0.72 -13.91 -11.11
C ARG A 134 -1.86 -13.88 -10.07
N ASP A 135 -2.27 -12.70 -9.66
CA ASP A 135 -3.41 -12.51 -8.77
C ASP A 135 -4.75 -12.53 -9.53
N LYS A 136 -5.87 -12.32 -8.79
CA LYS A 136 -7.23 -12.33 -9.36
C LYS A 136 -7.51 -11.15 -10.31
N SER A 137 -6.75 -10.06 -10.21
CA SER A 137 -6.86 -8.91 -11.11
C SER A 137 -6.07 -9.09 -12.41
N GLY A 138 -5.20 -10.09 -12.46
CA GLY A 138 -4.25 -10.34 -13.54
C GLY A 138 -2.89 -9.68 -13.34
N ALA A 139 -2.68 -8.96 -12.23
CA ALA A 139 -1.40 -8.41 -11.85
C ALA A 139 -0.42 -9.53 -11.42
N LEU A 140 0.86 -9.28 -11.62
CA LEU A 140 1.93 -10.14 -11.16
C LEU A 140 2.41 -9.65 -9.79
N VAL A 141 2.32 -10.50 -8.78
CA VAL A 141 2.65 -10.15 -7.40
C VAL A 141 3.71 -11.07 -6.83
N ASP A 142 4.59 -10.51 -6.05
CA ASP A 142 5.54 -11.27 -5.23
C ASP A 142 4.75 -12.13 -4.23
N PRO A 143 4.90 -13.48 -4.22
CA PRO A 143 4.17 -14.34 -3.31
C PRO A 143 4.43 -14.05 -1.83
N HIS A 144 5.49 -13.29 -1.52
CA HIS A 144 5.84 -12.86 -0.17
C HIS A 144 5.57 -11.36 0.10
N GLY A 145 5.00 -10.63 -0.88
CA GLY A 145 4.63 -9.21 -0.72
C GLY A 145 5.79 -8.25 -0.47
N ARG A 146 7.04 -8.62 -0.83
CA ARG A 146 8.25 -7.84 -0.52
C ARG A 146 8.66 -6.88 -1.63
N CYS A 147 8.28 -7.17 -2.85
CA CYS A 147 8.64 -6.41 -4.04
C CYS A 147 7.39 -5.79 -4.68
N PRO A 148 7.56 -4.72 -5.49
CA PRO A 148 6.45 -4.07 -6.19
C PRO A 148 5.66 -5.04 -7.06
N ALA A 149 4.34 -4.92 -7.11
CA ALA A 149 3.55 -5.62 -8.10
C ALA A 149 3.84 -5.07 -9.50
N VAL A 150 3.63 -5.90 -10.52
CA VAL A 150 3.66 -5.49 -11.93
C VAL A 150 2.28 -5.71 -12.50
N TRP A 151 1.66 -4.65 -13.01
CA TRP A 151 0.37 -4.74 -13.65
C TRP A 151 0.42 -4.19 -15.09
N PHE A 152 -0.58 -4.52 -15.90
CA PHE A 152 -0.60 -4.20 -17.32
C PHE A 152 -1.75 -3.24 -17.61
N GLN A 153 -1.42 -2.05 -18.10
CA GLN A 153 -2.40 -1.09 -18.60
C GLN A 153 -2.66 -1.36 -20.08
N VAL A 154 -3.81 -1.96 -20.39
CA VAL A 154 -4.19 -2.21 -21.78
C VAL A 154 -4.58 -0.90 -22.46
N THR A 155 -3.85 -0.54 -23.49
CA THR A 155 -4.10 0.66 -24.30
C THR A 155 -3.74 0.39 -25.76
N PRO A 156 -4.57 0.86 -26.75
CA PRO A 156 -4.26 0.70 -28.16
C PRO A 156 -3.11 1.60 -28.63
N THR A 157 -2.71 2.57 -27.80
CA THR A 157 -1.63 3.51 -28.09
C THR A 157 -0.64 3.57 -26.93
N PRO A 158 0.17 2.51 -26.73
CA PRO A 158 1.18 2.49 -25.67
C PRO A 158 2.16 3.65 -25.83
N ASN A 159 2.55 4.25 -24.72
CA ASN A 159 3.54 5.32 -24.71
C ASN A 159 4.91 4.85 -25.19
N THR A 160 5.78 5.78 -25.62
CA THR A 160 7.17 5.49 -25.97
C THR A 160 7.93 4.91 -24.77
N SER A 161 7.76 5.49 -23.58
CA SER A 161 8.12 4.85 -22.31
C SER A 161 6.94 3.99 -21.87
N ARG A 162 7.04 2.70 -22.02
CA ARG A 162 5.96 1.76 -21.66
C ARG A 162 5.85 1.51 -20.16
N LEU A 163 6.84 1.93 -19.37
CA LEU A 163 6.89 1.74 -17.93
C LEU A 163 6.60 3.06 -17.22
N HIS A 164 5.78 3.01 -16.21
CA HIS A 164 5.64 4.06 -15.20
C HIS A 164 5.46 3.45 -13.80
N MET A 165 5.65 4.24 -12.77
CA MET A 165 5.51 3.81 -11.39
C MET A 165 4.24 4.41 -10.79
N ASP A 166 3.48 3.58 -10.11
CA ASP A 166 2.37 4.01 -9.28
C ASP A 166 2.81 4.04 -7.82
N ILE A 167 2.78 5.21 -7.21
CA ILE A 167 3.21 5.44 -5.84
C ILE A 167 1.96 5.63 -5.00
N ASN A 168 1.55 4.58 -4.32
CA ASN A 168 0.36 4.57 -3.47
C ASN A 168 0.66 5.20 -2.12
N MET A 169 -0.16 6.16 -1.71
CA MET A 169 0.02 6.87 -0.44
C MET A 169 -1.31 7.42 0.11
N PRO A 170 -1.35 7.81 1.40
CA PRO A 170 -2.50 8.49 1.97
C PRO A 170 -2.84 9.80 1.23
N VAL A 171 -4.14 10.10 1.07
CA VAL A 171 -4.63 11.32 0.41
C VAL A 171 -3.97 12.59 0.97
N SER A 172 -3.83 12.67 2.30
CA SER A 172 -3.19 13.83 2.96
C SER A 172 -1.73 14.04 2.56
N HIS A 173 -1.02 12.99 2.14
CA HIS A 173 0.37 13.09 1.69
C HIS A 173 0.47 13.38 0.20
N ALA A 174 -0.45 12.86 -0.60
CA ALA A 174 -0.45 13.09 -2.05
C ALA A 174 -0.50 14.58 -2.38
N ALA A 175 -1.35 15.37 -1.71
CA ALA A 175 -1.44 16.80 -1.92
C ALA A 175 -0.09 17.53 -1.69
N VAL A 176 0.59 17.20 -0.60
CA VAL A 176 1.91 17.77 -0.29
C VAL A 176 2.96 17.34 -1.32
N LYS A 177 2.93 16.08 -1.77
CA LYS A 177 3.87 15.56 -2.77
C LYS A 177 3.65 16.17 -4.15
N LEU A 178 2.41 16.42 -4.55
CA LEU A 178 2.07 17.09 -5.79
C LEU A 178 2.62 18.52 -5.80
N GLU A 179 2.39 19.29 -4.73
CA GLU A 179 2.94 20.65 -4.61
C GLU A 179 4.48 20.65 -4.68
N GLN A 180 5.13 19.69 -4.04
CA GLN A 180 6.57 19.53 -4.10
C GLN A 180 7.06 19.15 -5.51
N ALA A 181 6.36 18.25 -6.21
CA ALA A 181 6.69 17.85 -7.57
C ALA A 181 6.61 19.04 -8.54
N GLU A 182 5.56 19.88 -8.47
CA GLU A 182 5.45 21.10 -9.27
C GLU A 182 6.59 22.07 -9.02
N LYS A 183 6.94 22.32 -7.75
CA LYS A 183 8.07 23.18 -7.37
C LYS A 183 9.41 22.69 -7.92
N LEU A 184 9.54 21.39 -8.15
CA LEU A 184 10.75 20.75 -8.70
C LEU A 184 10.68 20.61 -10.23
N GLY A 185 9.68 21.19 -10.89
CA GLY A 185 9.54 21.19 -12.35
C GLY A 185 8.78 19.99 -12.93
N GLY A 186 8.11 19.20 -12.09
CA GLY A 186 7.19 18.16 -12.55
C GLY A 186 5.93 18.77 -13.18
N ALA A 187 5.59 18.35 -14.40
CA ALA A 187 4.33 18.72 -15.03
C ALA A 187 3.20 17.80 -14.55
N LEU A 188 2.16 18.38 -13.92
CA LEU A 188 0.98 17.63 -13.54
C LEU A 188 0.11 17.39 -14.76
N GLY A 189 -0.16 16.12 -15.04
CA GLY A 189 -1.00 15.67 -16.15
C GLY A 189 -2.43 15.38 -15.72
N HIS A 190 -3.06 14.43 -16.42
CA HIS A 190 -4.44 14.04 -16.17
C HIS A 190 -4.66 13.66 -14.71
N VAL A 191 -5.63 14.32 -14.10
CA VAL A 191 -6.16 13.95 -12.79
C VAL A 191 -7.33 13.00 -13.04
N GLY A 192 -7.09 11.71 -12.91
CA GLY A 192 -8.19 10.75 -12.76
C GLY A 192 -8.77 10.94 -11.38
N THR A 193 -9.78 11.80 -11.29
CA THR A 193 -10.39 12.17 -10.00
C THR A 193 -10.98 10.97 -9.28
N PRO A 194 -10.81 10.88 -7.99
CA PRO A 194 -9.83 11.55 -7.14
C PRO A 194 -8.64 10.64 -6.77
N SER A 195 -8.41 9.57 -7.50
CA SER A 195 -7.54 8.47 -7.06
C SER A 195 -6.09 8.52 -7.58
N TRP A 196 -5.80 9.19 -8.69
CA TRP A 196 -4.40 9.33 -9.14
C TRP A 196 -4.13 10.63 -9.89
N THR A 197 -2.88 11.09 -9.85
CA THR A 197 -2.38 12.21 -10.64
C THR A 197 -1.08 11.81 -11.31
N VAL A 198 -1.03 11.95 -12.64
CA VAL A 198 0.19 11.71 -13.42
C VAL A 198 1.15 12.88 -13.24
N VAL A 199 2.41 12.58 -12.95
CA VAL A 199 3.51 13.56 -12.95
C VAL A 199 4.48 13.20 -14.05
N THR A 200 4.88 14.18 -14.85
CA THR A 200 5.88 14.02 -15.92
C THR A 200 7.11 14.85 -15.57
N ASP A 201 8.30 14.27 -15.63
CA ASP A 201 9.55 14.98 -15.42
C ASP A 201 9.99 15.77 -16.68
N ALA A 202 11.09 16.54 -16.58
CA ALA A 202 11.61 17.35 -17.67
C ALA A 202 12.09 16.55 -18.90
N GLN A 203 12.23 15.24 -18.78
CA GLN A 203 12.65 14.33 -19.86
C GLN A 203 11.50 13.49 -20.41
N GLY A 204 10.28 13.68 -19.89
CA GLY A 204 9.09 12.96 -20.33
C GLY A 204 8.83 11.63 -19.63
N ASN A 205 9.60 11.26 -18.60
CA ASN A 205 9.30 10.09 -17.78
C ASN A 205 8.10 10.35 -16.88
N ARG A 206 7.28 9.33 -16.65
CA ARG A 206 6.03 9.45 -15.91
C ARG A 206 5.99 8.57 -14.68
N PHE A 207 5.32 9.08 -13.65
CA PHE A 207 4.87 8.32 -12.49
C PHE A 207 3.53 8.86 -12.02
N CYS A 208 2.80 8.07 -11.21
CA CYS A 208 1.53 8.49 -10.66
C CYS A 208 1.63 8.56 -9.13
N PHE A 209 1.03 9.58 -8.52
CA PHE A 209 0.63 9.51 -7.13
C PHE A 209 -0.79 8.97 -7.05
N CYS A 210 -0.95 7.82 -6.41
CA CYS A 210 -2.19 7.08 -6.29
C CYS A 210 -2.69 7.14 -4.84
N THR A 211 -4.00 7.24 -4.66
CA THR A 211 -4.65 7.32 -3.34
C THR A 211 -5.91 6.46 -3.31
N GLU A 212 -6.34 6.07 -2.11
CA GLU A 212 -7.61 5.40 -1.89
C GLU A 212 -8.80 6.40 -1.81
N ALA A 213 -8.67 7.56 -2.45
CA ALA A 213 -9.76 8.53 -2.48
C ALA A 213 -11.02 7.95 -3.17
N PRO A 214 -12.25 8.30 -2.75
CA PRO A 214 -13.48 7.85 -3.41
C PRO A 214 -13.48 8.25 -4.89
N HIS A 215 -13.83 7.32 -5.76
CA HIS A 215 -14.30 7.69 -7.10
C HIS A 215 -15.63 8.43 -6.93
N GLU A 216 -15.71 9.70 -7.30
CA GLU A 216 -17.01 10.33 -7.50
C GLU A 216 -17.67 9.59 -8.67
N GLN A 217 -18.87 9.04 -8.38
CA GLN A 217 -19.73 8.38 -9.38
C GLN A 217 -20.33 9.40 -10.33
#